data_8168ab310bf555f15a516331c52ec869
#
_entry.id   8168ab310bf555f15a516331c52ec869
#
_cell.length_a   1.000
_cell.length_b   1.000
_cell.length_c   1.000
_cell.angle_alpha   90.00
_cell.angle_beta   90.00
_cell.angle_gamma   90.00
#
_symmetry.space_group_name_H-M   'P 1'
#
loop_
_entity.id
_entity.type
_entity.pdbx_description
1 polymer ?
#
loop_
_entity_poly.entity_id
_entity_poly.type
_entity_poly.pdbx_seq_one_letter_code
_entity_poly.pdbx_strand_id
1 'polypeptide(L)'
;MAPPALFRTFLPGLLVLGSLLSSSPSPAGVLDFVGPMGLATLPAKSYRELKFRTVVRQQYDFSCGSAAVATLLTYEFKKPTTENEAFLAMWKTGDQAKIKKEGFSLLDIKHYLASIGYQADGYRMTLERLSELRLPAIVLIQTRGYRHFVVIKGIEGGYVLIGDPARGLRRERIENFRKLWVNSIVFLIHSGKNIFVSRKSFNDPREWADVSVRIPVSVAQNQLPLSTQLLLIPGPNQFQFGGFAKIGIP
;
A
#
# COMPACT_ATOMS: atom_id res chain seq x y z
N MET A 1 -26.55 80.60 -3.14
CA MET A 1 -27.01 79.22 -3.33
C MET A 1 -25.82 78.30 -3.14
N ALA A 2 -25.71 77.68 -2.01
CA ALA A 2 -24.64 76.73 -1.69
C ALA A 2 -25.18 75.31 -1.79
N PRO A 3 -24.40 74.31 -2.36
CA PRO A 3 -24.84 72.95 -2.42
C PRO A 3 -24.56 72.17 -1.08
N PRO A 4 -25.32 71.14 -0.76
CA PRO A 4 -25.25 70.43 0.48
C PRO A 4 -24.09 69.43 0.54
N ALA A 5 -23.54 69.32 1.75
CA ALA A 5 -22.45 68.41 2.13
C ALA A 5 -22.90 66.93 2.13
N LEU A 6 -22.15 66.09 1.42
CA LEU A 6 -22.28 64.64 1.47
C LEU A 6 -21.58 64.05 2.70
N PHE A 7 -22.35 63.49 3.62
CA PHE A 7 -21.87 62.67 4.73
C PHE A 7 -21.34 61.33 4.20
N ARG A 8 -20.02 61.12 4.31
CA ARG A 8 -19.38 59.80 4.09
C ARG A 8 -19.44 59.02 5.38
N THR A 9 -20.30 58.03 5.44
CA THR A 9 -20.30 57.01 6.51
C THR A 9 -19.13 56.05 6.31
N PHE A 10 -18.18 56.09 7.25
CA PHE A 10 -17.13 55.10 7.40
C PHE A 10 -17.70 53.83 8.02
N LEU A 11 -17.71 52.72 7.27
CA LEU A 11 -17.94 51.37 7.81
C LEU A 11 -16.60 50.84 8.35
N PRO A 12 -16.52 50.39 9.61
CA PRO A 12 -15.31 49.71 10.08
C PRO A 12 -15.29 48.28 9.50
N GLY A 13 -14.26 48.01 8.67
CA GLY A 13 -13.99 46.69 8.14
C GLY A 13 -13.61 45.73 9.29
N LEU A 14 -14.40 44.72 9.49
CA LEU A 14 -14.13 43.58 10.38
C LEU A 14 -13.02 42.73 9.76
N LEU A 15 -11.79 42.85 10.28
CA LEU A 15 -10.66 42.01 9.97
C LEU A 15 -10.87 40.63 10.60
N VAL A 16 -11.42 39.67 9.83
CA VAL A 16 -11.46 38.25 10.24
C VAL A 16 -10.06 37.69 10.09
N LEU A 17 -9.35 37.61 11.21
CA LEU A 17 -8.08 36.92 11.31
C LEU A 17 -8.33 35.42 11.19
N GLY A 18 -8.22 34.87 9.97
CA GLY A 18 -8.32 33.45 9.71
C GLY A 18 -7.14 32.73 10.36
N SER A 19 -7.38 32.05 11.48
CA SER A 19 -6.45 31.13 12.10
C SER A 19 -6.19 29.96 11.14
N LEU A 20 -5.09 29.98 10.43
CA LEU A 20 -4.55 28.82 9.74
C LEU A 20 -4.19 27.78 10.79
N LEU A 21 -5.10 26.85 11.04
CA LEU A 21 -4.82 25.62 11.78
C LEU A 21 -3.81 24.81 10.98
N SER A 22 -2.54 25.06 11.23
CA SER A 22 -1.46 24.19 10.78
C SER A 22 -1.65 22.86 11.47
N SER A 23 -2.23 21.88 10.78
CA SER A 23 -2.24 20.49 11.22
C SER A 23 -0.80 19.97 11.14
N SER A 24 -0.07 20.10 12.25
CA SER A 24 1.21 19.44 12.43
C SER A 24 0.97 17.92 12.28
N PRO A 25 1.77 17.20 11.49
CA PRO A 25 1.69 15.73 11.48
C PRO A 25 1.94 15.25 12.90
N SER A 26 1.00 14.50 13.48
CA SER A 26 1.22 13.83 14.76
C SER A 26 2.49 13.01 14.68
N PRO A 27 3.47 13.18 15.56
CA PRO A 27 4.65 12.34 15.58
C PRO A 27 4.21 10.88 15.77
N ALA A 28 4.89 9.96 15.09
CA ALA A 28 4.75 8.53 15.31
C ALA A 28 4.77 8.28 16.82
N GLY A 29 3.82 7.47 17.32
CA GLY A 29 3.62 7.28 18.75
C GLY A 29 4.94 6.93 19.44
N VAL A 30 5.21 7.60 20.54
CA VAL A 30 6.35 7.32 21.40
C VAL A 30 5.83 6.45 22.54
N LEU A 31 6.45 5.31 22.76
CA LEU A 31 6.16 4.48 23.92
C LEU A 31 7.20 4.80 25.00
N ASP A 32 6.74 5.42 26.09
CA ASP A 32 7.54 5.61 27.29
C ASP A 32 7.51 4.33 28.12
N PHE A 33 8.64 3.70 28.26
CA PHE A 33 8.82 2.51 29.06
C PHE A 33 9.61 2.85 30.34
N VAL A 34 8.97 2.66 31.50
CA VAL A 34 9.64 2.80 32.79
C VAL A 34 10.20 1.43 33.20
N GLY A 35 11.50 1.24 33.00
CA GLY A 35 12.21 0.03 33.43
C GLY A 35 13.01 0.27 34.70
N PRO A 36 13.64 -0.77 35.27
CA PRO A 36 14.48 -0.66 36.47
C PRO A 36 15.68 0.28 36.32
N MET A 37 16.04 0.64 35.07
CA MET A 37 17.16 1.54 34.74
C MET A 37 16.72 2.94 34.32
N GLY A 38 15.44 3.31 34.50
CA GLY A 38 14.92 4.65 34.16
C GLY A 38 13.93 4.65 33.00
N LEU A 39 13.58 5.86 32.56
CA LEU A 39 12.65 6.10 31.46
C LEU A 39 13.36 5.88 30.11
N ALA A 40 12.90 4.92 29.31
CA ALA A 40 13.36 4.71 27.95
C ALA A 40 12.24 5.06 26.98
N THR A 41 12.50 6.00 26.09
CA THR A 41 11.59 6.43 25.03
C THR A 41 11.89 5.64 23.74
N LEU A 42 11.00 4.75 23.35
CA LEU A 42 11.14 3.95 22.12
C LEU A 42 10.22 4.48 21.03
N PRO A 43 10.74 4.70 19.80
CA PRO A 43 9.88 5.05 18.68
C PRO A 43 8.99 3.86 18.33
N ALA A 44 7.69 4.00 18.56
CA ALA A 44 6.70 2.98 18.20
C ALA A 44 6.23 3.21 16.77
N LYS A 45 6.46 2.24 15.89
CA LYS A 45 5.83 2.22 14.58
C LYS A 45 4.42 1.66 14.68
N SER A 46 3.46 2.32 14.08
CA SER A 46 2.11 1.79 14.01
C SER A 46 2.10 0.46 13.23
N TYR A 47 1.17 -0.43 13.54
CA TYR A 47 0.99 -1.69 12.79
C TYR A 47 0.83 -1.44 11.27
N ARG A 48 0.19 -0.33 10.91
CA ARG A 48 0.02 0.08 9.52
C ARG A 48 1.35 0.45 8.87
N GLU A 49 2.21 1.19 9.55
CA GLU A 49 3.55 1.54 9.04
C GLU A 49 4.40 0.29 8.83
N LEU A 50 4.33 -0.68 9.75
CA LEU A 50 5.03 -1.96 9.58
C LEU A 50 4.55 -2.71 8.34
N LYS A 51 3.25 -2.76 8.09
CA LYS A 51 2.68 -3.43 6.91
C LYS A 51 3.09 -2.80 5.58
N PHE A 52 3.27 -1.48 5.54
CA PHE A 52 3.65 -0.76 4.33
C PHE A 52 5.14 -0.41 4.27
N ARG A 53 5.97 -0.99 5.15
CA ARG A 53 7.41 -0.73 5.20
C ARG A 53 8.13 -1.07 3.90
N THR A 54 7.70 -2.12 3.22
CA THR A 54 8.29 -2.63 1.97
C THR A 54 7.24 -2.83 0.87
N VAL A 55 6.14 -2.12 0.97
CA VAL A 55 5.04 -2.12 0.00
C VAL A 55 4.60 -0.69 -0.25
N VAL A 56 4.54 -0.29 -1.50
CA VAL A 56 3.98 1.00 -1.92
C VAL A 56 2.46 0.90 -1.86
N ARG A 57 1.84 1.84 -1.14
CA ARG A 57 0.39 1.88 -0.99
C ARG A 57 -0.25 2.52 -2.21
N GLN A 58 -1.32 1.89 -2.73
CA GLN A 58 -2.15 2.50 -3.78
C GLN A 58 -2.95 3.70 -3.25
N GLN A 59 -3.13 4.70 -4.09
CA GLN A 59 -3.89 5.92 -3.76
C GLN A 59 -5.34 5.85 -4.26
N TYR A 60 -5.58 5.15 -5.37
CA TYR A 60 -6.90 5.00 -5.98
C TYR A 60 -7.29 3.53 -6.06
N ASP A 61 -8.59 3.23 -6.11
CA ASP A 61 -9.09 1.84 -6.16
C ASP A 61 -8.64 1.10 -7.43
N PHE A 62 -8.39 1.80 -8.52
CA PHE A 62 -7.94 1.25 -9.79
C PHE A 62 -6.41 1.33 -10.01
N SER A 63 -5.64 1.80 -9.03
CA SER A 63 -4.19 2.03 -9.18
C SER A 63 -3.31 0.91 -8.59
N CYS A 64 -3.87 -0.27 -8.31
CA CYS A 64 -3.09 -1.40 -7.77
C CYS A 64 -1.92 -1.80 -8.68
N GLY A 65 -2.05 -1.65 -10.00
CA GLY A 65 -0.98 -1.94 -10.96
C GLY A 65 0.21 -1.00 -10.83
N SER A 66 0.00 0.32 -10.71
CA SER A 66 1.07 1.30 -10.50
C SER A 66 1.77 1.11 -9.16
N ALA A 67 1.01 0.85 -8.09
CA ALA A 67 1.58 0.60 -6.78
C ALA A 67 2.34 -0.75 -6.71
N ALA A 68 1.87 -1.79 -7.40
CA ALA A 68 2.57 -3.07 -7.49
C ALA A 68 3.91 -2.93 -8.22
N VAL A 69 3.95 -2.24 -9.36
CA VAL A 69 5.22 -2.03 -10.09
C VAL A 69 6.16 -1.11 -9.31
N ALA A 70 5.64 -0.07 -8.65
CA ALA A 70 6.45 0.79 -7.78
C ALA A 70 7.03 0.02 -6.59
N THR A 71 6.26 -0.91 -5.99
CA THR A 71 6.74 -1.83 -4.95
C THR A 71 7.88 -2.69 -5.46
N LEU A 72 7.70 -3.31 -6.63
CA LEU A 72 8.69 -4.17 -7.25
C LEU A 72 10.00 -3.41 -7.52
N LEU A 73 9.93 -2.26 -8.18
CA LEU A 73 11.09 -1.44 -8.51
C LEU A 73 11.82 -0.94 -7.26
N THR A 74 11.09 -0.38 -6.30
CA THR A 74 11.70 0.25 -5.12
C THR A 74 12.36 -0.77 -4.20
N TYR A 75 11.64 -1.83 -3.85
CA TYR A 75 12.09 -2.73 -2.78
C TYR A 75 12.85 -3.93 -3.31
N GLU A 76 12.49 -4.45 -4.49
CA GLU A 76 13.14 -5.64 -5.04
C GLU A 76 14.29 -5.29 -6.00
N PHE A 77 14.12 -4.27 -6.83
CA PHE A 77 15.13 -3.84 -7.82
C PHE A 77 15.99 -2.67 -7.36
N LYS A 78 15.74 -2.10 -6.16
CA LYS A 78 16.48 -0.95 -5.61
C LYS A 78 16.49 0.28 -6.53
N LYS A 79 15.39 0.46 -7.25
CA LYS A 79 15.11 1.67 -8.05
C LYS A 79 13.95 2.41 -7.38
N PRO A 80 14.23 3.45 -6.56
CA PRO A 80 13.19 4.23 -5.92
C PRO A 80 12.17 4.72 -6.96
N THR A 81 10.92 4.38 -6.75
CA THR A 81 9.81 4.71 -7.65
C THR A 81 8.57 4.93 -6.80
N THR A 82 7.92 6.07 -6.95
CA THR A 82 6.66 6.36 -6.27
C THR A 82 5.47 5.78 -7.05
N GLU A 83 4.36 5.55 -6.36
CA GLU A 83 3.11 5.14 -7.02
C GLU A 83 2.66 6.18 -8.05
N ASN A 84 2.73 7.47 -7.69
CA ASN A 84 2.32 8.58 -8.56
C ASN A 84 3.17 8.67 -9.83
N GLU A 85 4.49 8.46 -9.74
CA GLU A 85 5.39 8.44 -10.90
C GLU A 85 5.01 7.33 -11.88
N ALA A 86 4.85 6.10 -11.38
CA ALA A 86 4.42 4.97 -12.21
C ALA A 86 3.01 5.17 -12.77
N PHE A 87 2.09 5.69 -11.95
CA PHE A 87 0.73 6.00 -12.34
C PHE A 87 0.68 6.98 -13.51
N LEU A 88 1.33 8.14 -13.38
CA LEU A 88 1.30 9.19 -14.42
C LEU A 88 1.94 8.71 -15.72
N ALA A 89 3.03 7.95 -15.65
CA ALA A 89 3.67 7.40 -16.83
C ALA A 89 2.76 6.42 -17.58
N MET A 90 2.13 5.49 -16.89
CA MET A 90 1.20 4.53 -17.48
C MET A 90 -0.11 5.18 -17.93
N TRP A 91 -0.61 6.16 -17.19
CA TRP A 91 -1.81 6.93 -17.53
C TRP A 91 -1.67 7.70 -18.85
N LYS A 92 -0.49 8.31 -19.07
CA LYS A 92 -0.18 9.09 -20.28
C LYS A 92 -0.20 8.24 -21.55
N THR A 93 0.22 6.98 -21.46
CA THR A 93 0.37 6.09 -22.62
C THR A 93 -0.76 5.09 -22.79
N GLY A 94 -1.54 4.84 -21.74
CA GLY A 94 -2.62 3.87 -21.72
C GLY A 94 -3.99 4.44 -22.13
N ASP A 95 -4.95 3.54 -22.32
CA ASP A 95 -6.36 3.89 -22.52
C ASP A 95 -7.00 4.34 -21.21
N GLN A 96 -7.11 5.66 -21.03
CA GLN A 96 -7.60 6.26 -19.79
C GLN A 96 -9.04 5.86 -19.44
N ALA A 97 -9.91 5.66 -20.41
CA ALA A 97 -11.30 5.24 -20.18
C ALA A 97 -11.35 3.82 -19.64
N LYS A 98 -10.56 2.93 -20.24
CA LYS A 98 -10.41 1.54 -19.78
C LYS A 98 -9.73 1.45 -18.41
N ILE A 99 -8.68 2.24 -18.18
CA ILE A 99 -7.95 2.26 -16.90
C ILE A 99 -8.89 2.71 -15.76
N LYS A 100 -9.71 3.72 -15.95
CA LYS A 100 -10.71 4.14 -14.94
C LYS A 100 -11.69 3.04 -14.58
N LYS A 101 -12.08 2.22 -15.54
CA LYS A 101 -13.11 1.18 -15.38
C LYS A 101 -12.52 -0.14 -14.85
N GLU A 102 -11.36 -0.54 -15.34
CA GLU A 102 -10.80 -1.89 -15.15
C GLU A 102 -9.46 -1.89 -14.42
N GLY A 103 -8.85 -0.72 -14.20
CA GLY A 103 -7.48 -0.57 -13.72
C GLY A 103 -6.45 -0.74 -14.85
N PHE A 104 -5.17 -0.61 -14.49
CA PHE A 104 -4.06 -0.86 -15.40
C PHE A 104 -3.98 -2.33 -15.82
N SER A 105 -3.54 -2.57 -17.04
CA SER A 105 -3.27 -3.91 -17.56
C SER A 105 -1.79 -4.29 -17.37
N LEU A 106 -1.47 -5.59 -17.51
CA LEU A 106 -0.07 -6.04 -17.59
C LEU A 106 0.68 -5.44 -18.78
N LEU A 107 -0.04 -5.08 -19.84
CA LEU A 107 0.55 -4.43 -21.00
C LEU A 107 0.99 -3.00 -20.69
N ASP A 108 0.19 -2.25 -19.94
CA ASP A 108 0.54 -0.90 -19.48
C ASP A 108 1.79 -0.95 -18.59
N ILE A 109 1.86 -1.93 -17.68
CA ILE A 109 3.04 -2.18 -16.84
C ILE A 109 4.26 -2.53 -17.69
N LYS A 110 4.10 -3.40 -18.71
CA LYS A 110 5.17 -3.77 -19.62
C LYS A 110 5.73 -2.57 -20.38
N HIS A 111 4.87 -1.73 -20.94
CA HIS A 111 5.29 -0.53 -21.67
C HIS A 111 6.02 0.46 -20.75
N TYR A 112 5.53 0.67 -19.53
CA TYR A 112 6.20 1.51 -18.56
C TYR A 112 7.59 0.97 -18.21
N LEU A 113 7.71 -0.31 -17.90
CA LEU A 113 9.00 -0.94 -17.60
C LEU A 113 9.99 -0.82 -18.77
N ALA A 114 9.53 -1.06 -20.00
CA ALA A 114 10.35 -0.90 -21.21
C ALA A 114 10.85 0.54 -21.38
N SER A 115 10.01 1.54 -21.09
CA SER A 115 10.38 2.97 -21.19
C SER A 115 11.50 3.38 -20.23
N ILE A 116 11.70 2.63 -19.14
CA ILE A 116 12.74 2.86 -18.13
C ILE A 116 13.87 1.82 -18.18
N GLY A 117 13.95 1.03 -19.26
CA GLY A 117 15.05 0.11 -19.56
C GLY A 117 14.95 -1.26 -18.89
N TYR A 118 13.75 -1.71 -18.51
CA TYR A 118 13.50 -3.05 -18.01
C TYR A 118 12.70 -3.87 -19.02
N GLN A 119 13.06 -5.14 -19.19
CA GLN A 119 12.29 -6.09 -20.00
C GLN A 119 11.49 -7.00 -19.07
N ALA A 120 10.20 -7.11 -19.34
CA ALA A 120 9.27 -7.86 -18.51
C ALA A 120 8.18 -8.51 -19.36
N ASP A 121 7.80 -9.72 -18.98
CA ASP A 121 6.78 -10.50 -19.67
C ASP A 121 5.94 -11.33 -18.72
N GLY A 122 4.75 -11.72 -19.20
CA GLY A 122 3.86 -12.64 -18.50
C GLY A 122 4.18 -14.09 -18.86
N TYR A 123 4.30 -14.94 -17.83
CA TYR A 123 4.55 -16.36 -17.97
C TYR A 123 3.49 -17.16 -17.22
N ARG A 124 3.12 -18.31 -17.75
CA ARG A 124 2.32 -19.30 -17.00
C ARG A 124 3.28 -20.27 -16.33
N MET A 125 3.25 -20.34 -15.00
CA MET A 125 4.10 -21.25 -14.23
C MET A 125 3.50 -21.60 -12.88
N THR A 126 4.09 -22.58 -12.18
CA THR A 126 3.69 -22.97 -10.84
C THR A 126 4.41 -22.13 -9.78
N LEU A 127 3.90 -22.14 -8.54
CA LEU A 127 4.57 -21.47 -7.40
C LEU A 127 5.93 -22.10 -7.09
N GLU A 128 6.05 -23.42 -7.27
CA GLU A 128 7.29 -24.16 -7.10
C GLU A 128 8.36 -23.63 -8.06
N ARG A 129 8.01 -23.48 -9.34
CA ARG A 129 8.94 -22.94 -10.34
C ARG A 129 9.31 -21.49 -10.04
N LEU A 130 8.37 -20.67 -9.58
CA LEU A 130 8.66 -19.29 -9.17
C LEU A 130 9.62 -19.25 -7.97
N SER A 131 9.42 -20.15 -7.01
CA SER A 131 10.30 -20.29 -5.84
C SER A 131 11.73 -20.67 -6.22
N GLU A 132 11.92 -21.59 -7.17
CA GLU A 132 13.23 -21.98 -7.69
C GLU A 132 13.95 -20.82 -8.38
N LEU A 133 13.22 -20.02 -9.16
CA LEU A 133 13.77 -18.84 -9.84
C LEU A 133 14.18 -17.74 -8.86
N ARG A 134 13.58 -17.72 -7.66
CA ARG A 134 13.78 -16.68 -6.63
C ARG A 134 13.59 -15.26 -7.18
N LEU A 135 12.60 -15.08 -8.05
CA LEU A 135 12.28 -13.78 -8.63
C LEU A 135 10.95 -13.28 -8.06
N PRO A 136 10.91 -12.06 -7.50
CA PRO A 136 9.65 -11.43 -7.14
C PRO A 136 8.82 -11.17 -8.41
N ALA A 137 7.50 -11.32 -8.30
CA ALA A 137 6.60 -11.29 -9.45
C ALA A 137 5.34 -10.50 -9.15
N ILE A 138 4.82 -9.75 -10.13
CA ILE A 138 3.46 -9.23 -10.09
C ILE A 138 2.51 -10.34 -10.55
N VAL A 139 1.43 -10.54 -9.82
CA VAL A 139 0.38 -11.50 -10.13
C VAL A 139 -1.00 -10.87 -9.98
N LEU A 140 -1.97 -11.41 -10.71
CA LEU A 140 -3.36 -11.03 -10.60
C LEU A 140 -4.07 -12.02 -9.68
N ILE A 141 -4.68 -11.53 -8.62
CA ILE A 141 -5.57 -12.31 -7.76
C ILE A 141 -7.01 -11.84 -7.93
N GLN A 142 -7.97 -12.73 -7.67
CA GLN A 142 -9.38 -12.40 -7.66
C GLN A 142 -10.00 -12.75 -6.32
N THR A 143 -10.61 -11.76 -5.68
CA THR A 143 -11.30 -11.92 -4.40
C THR A 143 -12.71 -11.34 -4.52
N ARG A 144 -13.73 -12.14 -4.29
CA ARG A 144 -15.14 -11.71 -4.35
C ARG A 144 -15.51 -10.95 -5.64
N GLY A 145 -14.99 -11.41 -6.79
CA GLY A 145 -15.23 -10.78 -8.10
C GLY A 145 -14.31 -9.61 -8.44
N TYR A 146 -13.58 -9.06 -7.47
CA TYR A 146 -12.63 -7.99 -7.69
C TYR A 146 -11.24 -8.53 -8.07
N ARG A 147 -10.70 -8.03 -9.19
CA ARG A 147 -9.33 -8.34 -9.66
C ARG A 147 -8.33 -7.35 -9.09
N HIS A 148 -7.21 -7.85 -8.57
CA HIS A 148 -6.24 -7.03 -7.87
C HIS A 148 -4.81 -7.49 -8.13
N PHE A 149 -3.93 -6.55 -8.49
CA PHE A 149 -2.51 -6.83 -8.65
C PHE A 149 -1.81 -6.81 -7.30
N VAL A 150 -1.01 -7.84 -7.05
CA VAL A 150 -0.15 -7.95 -5.87
C VAL A 150 1.25 -8.42 -6.29
N VAL A 151 2.23 -8.26 -5.42
CA VAL A 151 3.61 -8.72 -5.63
C VAL A 151 3.86 -9.95 -4.78
N ILE A 152 4.26 -11.08 -5.40
CA ILE A 152 4.85 -12.20 -4.66
C ILE A 152 6.29 -11.82 -4.32
N LYS A 153 6.63 -11.79 -3.04
CA LYS A 153 7.94 -11.43 -2.50
C LYS A 153 8.70 -12.63 -1.92
N GLY A 154 8.00 -13.74 -1.72
CA GLY A 154 8.59 -14.97 -1.20
C GLY A 154 7.60 -16.13 -1.16
N ILE A 155 8.14 -17.34 -1.10
CA ILE A 155 7.39 -18.60 -0.95
C ILE A 155 8.20 -19.49 -0.03
N GLU A 156 7.68 -19.79 1.17
CA GLU A 156 8.39 -20.57 2.17
C GLU A 156 7.41 -21.18 3.19
N GLY A 157 7.72 -22.36 3.71
CA GLY A 157 6.96 -22.98 4.80
C GLY A 157 5.50 -23.20 4.54
N GLY A 158 5.07 -23.41 3.28
CA GLY A 158 3.66 -23.59 2.93
C GLY A 158 2.89 -22.26 2.78
N TYR A 159 3.58 -21.14 2.75
CA TYR A 159 3.00 -19.80 2.61
C TYR A 159 3.60 -19.03 1.44
N VAL A 160 2.81 -18.10 0.90
CA VAL A 160 3.23 -17.06 -0.05
C VAL A 160 3.31 -15.74 0.70
N LEU A 161 4.44 -15.04 0.61
CA LEU A 161 4.62 -13.68 1.09
C LEU A 161 4.17 -12.70 0.02
N ILE A 162 3.25 -11.84 0.35
CA ILE A 162 2.54 -10.97 -0.58
C ILE A 162 2.72 -9.51 -0.18
N GLY A 163 3.24 -8.69 -1.08
CA GLY A 163 3.15 -7.24 -1.04
C GLY A 163 1.86 -6.78 -1.71
N ASP A 164 0.87 -6.44 -0.91
CA ASP A 164 -0.48 -6.06 -1.36
C ASP A 164 -0.64 -4.53 -1.30
N PRO A 165 -0.81 -3.84 -2.44
CA PRO A 165 -0.93 -2.38 -2.47
C PRO A 165 -2.07 -1.81 -1.62
N ALA A 166 -3.13 -2.56 -1.39
CA ALA A 166 -4.26 -2.13 -0.57
C ALA A 166 -4.11 -2.50 0.91
N ARG A 167 -3.42 -3.62 1.22
CA ARG A 167 -3.38 -4.22 2.56
C ARG A 167 -1.99 -4.22 3.20
N GLY A 168 -0.95 -3.91 2.42
CA GLY A 168 0.44 -4.01 2.85
C GLY A 168 0.98 -5.44 2.83
N LEU A 169 2.10 -5.65 3.49
CA LEU A 169 2.75 -6.95 3.57
C LEU A 169 1.90 -7.95 4.35
N ARG A 170 1.70 -9.15 3.77
CA ARG A 170 0.92 -10.23 4.38
C ARG A 170 1.39 -11.60 3.88
N ARG A 171 1.05 -12.65 4.61
CA ARG A 171 1.24 -14.03 4.16
C ARG A 171 -0.10 -14.71 3.92
N GLU A 172 -0.12 -15.64 2.97
CA GLU A 172 -1.28 -16.45 2.63
C GLU A 172 -0.85 -17.92 2.51
N ARG A 173 -1.69 -18.89 2.93
CA ARG A 173 -1.41 -20.30 2.69
C ARG A 173 -1.42 -20.60 1.19
N ILE A 174 -0.52 -21.45 0.73
CA ILE A 174 -0.40 -21.79 -0.70
C ILE A 174 -1.72 -22.31 -1.27
N GLU A 175 -2.45 -23.15 -0.52
CA GLU A 175 -3.74 -23.71 -0.96
C GLU A 175 -4.79 -22.62 -1.20
N ASN A 176 -4.84 -21.62 -0.30
CA ASN A 176 -5.77 -20.49 -0.44
C ASN A 176 -5.32 -19.55 -1.56
N PHE A 177 -4.02 -19.27 -1.65
CA PHE A 177 -3.47 -18.42 -2.69
C PHE A 177 -3.78 -18.97 -4.09
N ARG A 178 -3.62 -20.28 -4.31
CA ARG A 178 -3.94 -20.94 -5.59
C ARG A 178 -5.40 -20.74 -6.03
N LYS A 179 -6.34 -20.68 -5.08
CA LYS A 179 -7.77 -20.43 -5.36
C LYS A 179 -8.03 -18.97 -5.81
N LEU A 180 -7.19 -18.05 -5.36
CA LEU A 180 -7.31 -16.62 -5.68
C LEU A 180 -6.55 -16.24 -6.95
N TRP A 181 -5.51 -17.00 -7.30
CA TRP A 181 -4.57 -16.67 -8.37
C TRP A 181 -5.17 -16.92 -9.76
N VAL A 182 -5.23 -15.85 -10.55
CA VAL A 182 -5.89 -15.90 -11.87
C VAL A 182 -4.94 -16.53 -12.90
N ASN A 183 -5.40 -17.61 -13.54
CA ASN A 183 -4.76 -18.27 -14.68
C ASN A 183 -3.30 -18.71 -14.47
N SER A 184 -2.79 -18.77 -13.26
CA SER A 184 -1.38 -19.08 -12.94
C SER A 184 -0.37 -18.22 -13.71
N ILE A 185 -0.74 -16.95 -13.98
CA ILE A 185 0.12 -16.01 -14.68
C ILE A 185 0.97 -15.27 -13.66
N VAL A 186 2.28 -15.24 -13.89
CA VAL A 186 3.25 -14.38 -13.21
C VAL A 186 3.80 -13.38 -14.23
N PHE A 187 3.97 -12.15 -13.80
CA PHE A 187 4.61 -11.12 -14.58
C PHE A 187 5.99 -10.82 -13.96
N LEU A 188 7.03 -11.12 -14.72
CA LEU A 188 8.43 -11.09 -14.27
C LEU A 188 9.21 -10.04 -15.04
N ILE A 189 10.05 -9.30 -14.33
CA ILE A 189 11.18 -8.59 -14.93
C ILE A 189 12.31 -9.61 -15.10
N HIS A 190 12.74 -9.88 -16.34
CA HIS A 190 13.77 -10.85 -16.65
C HIS A 190 15.08 -10.24 -17.15
N SER A 191 15.10 -8.95 -17.48
CA SER A 191 16.28 -8.20 -17.90
C SER A 191 16.20 -6.76 -17.43
N GLY A 192 17.35 -6.15 -17.19
CA GLY A 192 17.48 -4.79 -16.71
C GLY A 192 18.47 -4.66 -15.55
N LYS A 193 18.64 -3.43 -15.06
CA LYS A 193 19.52 -3.14 -13.93
C LYS A 193 19.00 -3.83 -12.66
N ASN A 194 19.93 -4.31 -11.83
CA ASN A 194 19.61 -4.86 -10.49
C ASN A 194 18.82 -6.18 -10.46
N ILE A 195 18.76 -6.97 -11.55
CA ILE A 195 18.08 -8.27 -11.55
C ILE A 195 18.65 -9.23 -10.48
N PHE A 196 19.97 -9.22 -10.26
CA PHE A 196 20.61 -10.04 -9.22
C PHE A 196 20.22 -9.58 -7.81
N VAL A 197 19.98 -8.29 -7.61
CA VAL A 197 19.53 -7.75 -6.34
C VAL A 197 18.12 -8.25 -6.03
N SER A 198 17.23 -8.28 -7.01
CA SER A 198 15.88 -8.77 -6.84
C SER A 198 15.81 -10.25 -6.43
N ARG A 199 16.73 -11.09 -6.94
CA ARG A 199 16.83 -12.49 -6.50
C ARG A 199 17.24 -12.65 -5.04
N LYS A 200 18.08 -11.75 -4.53
CA LYS A 200 18.51 -11.75 -3.12
C LYS A 200 17.42 -11.25 -2.17
N SER A 201 16.53 -10.40 -2.65
CA SER A 201 15.40 -9.88 -1.86
C SER A 201 14.24 -10.88 -1.75
N PHE A 202 14.15 -11.86 -2.64
CA PHE A 202 13.14 -12.90 -2.56
C PHE A 202 13.32 -13.75 -1.28
N ASN A 203 12.27 -13.89 -0.49
CA ASN A 203 12.29 -14.50 0.84
C ASN A 203 13.15 -13.73 1.86
N ASP A 204 13.07 -12.38 1.89
CA ASP A 204 13.75 -11.58 2.94
C ASP A 204 13.24 -11.99 4.32
N PRO A 205 14.14 -12.49 5.23
CA PRO A 205 13.74 -12.94 6.56
C PRO A 205 13.07 -11.85 7.41
N ARG A 206 13.42 -10.58 7.17
CA ARG A 206 12.83 -9.44 7.90
C ARG A 206 11.36 -9.25 7.54
N GLU A 207 10.99 -9.48 6.28
CA GLU A 207 9.60 -9.38 5.84
C GLU A 207 8.77 -10.56 6.35
N TRP A 208 9.35 -11.76 6.39
CA TRP A 208 8.73 -12.91 7.04
C TRP A 208 8.51 -12.69 8.53
N ALA A 209 9.47 -12.07 9.24
CA ALA A 209 9.33 -11.70 10.64
C ALA A 209 8.17 -10.72 10.84
N ASP A 210 8.07 -9.67 10.00
CA ASP A 210 7.00 -8.66 10.09
C ASP A 210 5.59 -9.26 10.00
N VAL A 211 5.39 -10.28 9.15
CA VAL A 211 4.07 -10.92 8.99
C VAL A 211 3.83 -12.05 9.98
N SER A 212 4.86 -12.48 10.71
CA SER A 212 4.79 -13.56 11.67
C SER A 212 4.50 -13.08 13.08
N VAL A 213 4.67 -11.79 13.36
CA VAL A 213 4.39 -11.19 14.67
C VAL A 213 2.89 -11.32 14.95
N ARG A 214 2.52 -12.35 15.69
CA ARG A 214 1.28 -12.37 16.46
C ARG A 214 1.60 -11.61 17.74
N ILE A 215 1.09 -10.39 17.87
CA ILE A 215 1.02 -9.76 19.20
C ILE A 215 0.10 -10.68 20.02
N PRO A 216 0.60 -11.36 21.06
CA PRO A 216 -0.27 -12.16 21.89
C PRO A 216 -1.30 -11.21 22.50
N VAL A 217 -2.57 -11.44 22.23
CA VAL A 217 -3.68 -10.61 22.77
C VAL A 217 -3.58 -10.54 24.29
N SER A 218 -3.06 -11.59 24.95
CA SER A 218 -2.81 -11.66 26.39
C SER A 218 -1.77 -10.64 26.90
N VAL A 219 -0.73 -10.34 26.13
CA VAL A 219 0.29 -9.35 26.50
C VAL A 219 -0.27 -7.93 26.30
N ALA A 220 -1.06 -7.73 25.25
CA ALA A 220 -1.71 -6.45 25.00
C ALA A 220 -2.80 -6.13 26.03
N GLN A 221 -3.52 -7.15 26.54
CA GLN A 221 -4.61 -6.95 27.49
C GLN A 221 -4.15 -6.70 28.94
N ASN A 222 -3.01 -7.27 29.35
CA ASN A 222 -2.60 -7.24 30.76
C ASN A 222 -1.56 -6.17 31.12
N GLN A 223 -0.94 -5.49 30.15
CA GLN A 223 0.17 -4.57 30.40
C GLN A 223 -0.01 -3.16 29.82
N LEU A 224 -1.07 -2.91 29.06
CA LEU A 224 -1.31 -1.60 28.48
C LEU A 224 -2.49 -0.90 29.16
N PRO A 225 -2.44 0.41 29.35
CA PRO A 225 -3.59 1.19 29.79
C PRO A 225 -4.83 0.91 28.93
N LEU A 226 -6.02 0.95 29.50
CA LEU A 226 -7.29 0.69 28.81
C LEU A 226 -7.44 1.47 27.49
N SER A 227 -6.91 2.69 27.44
CA SER A 227 -6.87 3.52 26.23
C SER A 227 -6.05 2.90 25.10
N THR A 228 -4.96 2.20 25.42
CA THR A 228 -4.07 1.55 24.46
C THR A 228 -4.60 0.17 24.06
N GLN A 229 -5.29 -0.52 24.99
CA GLN A 229 -5.96 -1.79 24.70
C GLN A 229 -7.10 -1.62 23.68
N LEU A 230 -7.83 -0.50 23.77
CA LEU A 230 -8.92 -0.17 22.83
C LEU A 230 -8.40 0.06 21.39
N LEU A 231 -7.17 0.55 21.25
CA LEU A 231 -6.53 0.78 19.95
C LEU A 231 -6.00 -0.50 19.30
N LEU A 232 -5.79 -1.57 20.08
CA LEU A 232 -5.29 -2.86 19.57
C LEU A 232 -6.40 -3.85 19.20
N ILE A 233 -7.63 -3.60 19.64
CA ILE A 233 -8.80 -4.36 19.24
C ILE A 233 -9.24 -3.79 17.89
N PRO A 234 -9.20 -4.55 16.77
CA PRO A 234 -9.82 -4.10 15.53
C PRO A 234 -11.31 -3.87 15.81
N GLY A 235 -11.74 -2.61 15.74
CA GLY A 235 -13.15 -2.30 15.91
C GLY A 235 -13.99 -3.10 14.92
N PRO A 236 -15.20 -3.52 15.29
CA PRO A 236 -16.09 -4.33 14.45
C PRO A 236 -16.39 -3.69 13.09
N ASN A 237 -16.12 -2.40 12.93
CA ASN A 237 -16.39 -1.64 11.71
C ASN A 237 -15.19 -1.49 10.76
N GLN A 238 -14.01 -2.03 11.08
CA GLN A 238 -12.87 -1.97 10.14
C GLN A 238 -12.96 -3.00 9.01
N PHE A 239 -13.99 -3.83 8.98
CA PHE A 239 -14.32 -4.75 7.89
C PHE A 239 -15.59 -4.36 7.12
N GLN A 240 -16.19 -3.22 7.36
CA GLN A 240 -17.24 -2.69 6.51
C GLN A 240 -16.62 -2.16 5.21
N PHE A 241 -16.53 -3.05 4.23
CA PHE A 241 -16.61 -2.65 2.84
C PHE A 241 -17.96 -1.95 2.67
N GLY A 242 -17.92 -0.70 2.19
CA GLY A 242 -19.11 0.10 1.97
C GLY A 242 -20.23 -0.71 1.32
N GLY A 243 -21.33 -0.86 2.06
CA GLY A 243 -22.55 -1.41 1.52
C GLY A 243 -23.04 -0.49 0.42
N PHE A 244 -23.16 -1.02 -0.79
CA PHE A 244 -23.92 -0.38 -1.84
C PHE A 244 -25.36 -0.25 -1.33
N ALA A 245 -25.76 0.99 -1.05
CA ALA A 245 -27.16 1.32 -0.83
C ALA A 245 -27.95 0.83 -2.05
N LYS A 246 -28.90 -0.06 -1.84
CA LYS A 246 -29.93 -0.37 -2.83
C LYS A 246 -30.71 0.93 -3.08
N ILE A 247 -30.43 1.59 -4.20
CA ILE A 247 -31.33 2.61 -4.72
C ILE A 247 -32.50 1.84 -5.33
N GLY A 248 -33.61 1.84 -4.62
CA GLY A 248 -34.88 1.42 -5.18
C GLY A 248 -35.30 2.45 -6.22
N ILE A 249 -35.60 1.96 -7.40
CA ILE A 249 -36.30 2.73 -8.46
C ILE A 249 -37.71 2.17 -8.54
N PRO A 250 -38.74 3.03 -8.63
CA PRO A 250 -40.14 2.64 -8.67
C PRO A 250 -40.51 1.82 -9.90
#